data_7fd86fb755d6f531fa5ac4bc2982834e
#
_entry.id   7fd86fb755d6f531fa5ac4bc2982834e
#
_cell.length_a   1.000
_cell.length_b   1.000
_cell.length_c   1.000
_cell.angle_alpha   90.00
_cell.angle_beta   90.00
_cell.angle_gamma   90.00
#
_symmetry.space_group_name_H-M   'P 1'
#
loop_
_entity.id
_entity.type
_entity.pdbx_description
1 polymer ?
#
loop_
_entity_poly.entity_id
_entity_poly.type
_entity_poly.pdbx_seq_one_letter_code
_entity_poly.pdbx_strand_id
1 'polypeptide(L)'
;GWQCVLGGSGTMQALAEILIYQHKPTVISLNFLYQVQTELQTFDNISCINLAGLSSERSPVIASGLAILIALFKQFAIEKLTLSSGALREGLLYEMLPDSHTINIRQRTISALSQRFHVDQQHAQSTKQQVSIIFTQLKKWFLLHLSILI
;
A
#
# COMPACT_ATOMS: atom_id res chain seq x y z
N GLY A 1 1.98 -11.95 -17.33
CA GLY A 1 2.16 -12.07 -15.88
C GLY A 1 2.77 -10.80 -15.29
N TRP A 2 2.78 -10.67 -13.99
CA TRP A 2 3.40 -9.55 -13.29
C TRP A 2 4.92 -9.65 -13.38
N GLN A 3 5.60 -8.55 -13.71
CA GLN A 3 7.07 -8.51 -13.75
C GLN A 3 7.66 -8.42 -12.34
N CYS A 4 6.99 -7.70 -11.43
CA CYS A 4 7.39 -7.53 -10.04
C CYS A 4 6.15 -7.25 -9.19
N VAL A 5 6.07 -7.88 -8.01
CA VAL A 5 5.05 -7.60 -7.01
C VAL A 5 5.75 -7.26 -5.70
N LEU A 6 5.46 -6.07 -5.20
CA LEU A 6 6.03 -5.56 -3.95
C LEU A 6 4.95 -5.45 -2.88
N GLY A 7 5.31 -5.81 -1.66
CA GLY A 7 4.44 -5.73 -0.50
C GLY A 7 5.02 -4.84 0.59
N GLY A 8 4.22 -3.88 1.09
CA GLY A 8 4.65 -2.91 2.12
C GLY A 8 3.85 -2.95 3.42
N SER A 9 3.01 -3.98 3.64
CA SER A 9 2.19 -4.06 4.86
C SER A 9 2.88 -4.84 5.98
N GLY A 10 2.42 -4.61 7.22
CA GLY A 10 2.94 -5.31 8.40
C GLY A 10 2.75 -6.83 8.35
N THR A 11 1.72 -7.35 7.65
CA THR A 11 1.55 -8.80 7.44
C THR A 11 2.66 -9.38 6.57
N MET A 12 3.04 -8.66 5.50
CA MET A 12 4.11 -9.10 4.60
C MET A 12 5.46 -9.04 5.30
N GLN A 13 5.67 -8.04 6.15
CA GLN A 13 6.87 -7.96 6.99
C GLN A 13 6.94 -9.13 7.97
N ALA A 14 5.85 -9.45 8.66
CA ALA A 14 5.80 -10.60 9.58
C ALA A 14 6.09 -11.93 8.89
N LEU A 15 5.56 -12.13 7.66
CA LEU A 15 5.86 -13.32 6.86
C LEU A 15 7.32 -13.36 6.40
N ALA A 16 7.91 -12.21 6.07
CA ALA A 16 9.33 -12.12 5.74
C ALA A 16 10.21 -12.44 6.97
N GLU A 17 9.83 -11.99 8.17
CA GLU A 17 10.53 -12.32 9.42
C GLU A 17 10.53 -13.83 9.71
N ILE A 18 9.41 -14.52 9.45
CA ILE A 18 9.33 -15.99 9.53
C ILE A 18 10.32 -16.65 8.55
N LEU A 19 10.39 -16.15 7.30
CA LEU A 19 11.34 -16.68 6.31
C LEU A 19 12.80 -16.44 6.74
N ILE A 20 13.12 -15.26 7.27
CA ILE A 20 14.46 -14.93 7.80
C ILE A 20 14.81 -15.88 8.94
N TYR A 21 13.90 -16.11 9.89
CA TYR A 21 14.11 -17.05 10.97
C TYR A 21 14.39 -18.48 10.47
N GLN A 22 13.73 -18.89 9.38
CA GLN A 22 13.95 -20.17 8.73
C GLN A 22 15.20 -20.21 7.82
N HIS A 23 16.00 -19.14 7.79
CA HIS A 23 17.16 -18.99 6.88
C HIS A 23 16.80 -19.15 5.39
N LYS A 24 15.60 -18.74 5.01
CA LYS A 24 15.12 -18.79 3.63
C LYS A 24 15.14 -17.40 2.98
N PRO A 25 15.20 -17.33 1.63
CA PRO A 25 15.05 -16.06 0.91
C PRO A 25 13.71 -15.38 1.26
N THR A 26 13.73 -14.05 1.40
CA THR A 26 12.54 -13.22 1.74
C THR A 26 11.61 -13.02 0.54
N VAL A 27 11.26 -14.13 -0.12
CA VAL A 27 10.33 -14.16 -1.26
C VAL A 27 9.09 -14.94 -0.83
N ILE A 28 7.97 -14.24 -0.76
CA ILE A 28 6.68 -14.82 -0.40
C ILE A 28 6.07 -15.47 -1.64
N SER A 29 5.77 -16.76 -1.56
CA SER A 29 5.08 -17.54 -2.59
C SER A 29 3.77 -18.10 -2.06
N LEU A 30 2.86 -18.50 -2.95
CA LEU A 30 1.59 -19.12 -2.54
C LEU A 30 1.81 -20.40 -1.73
N ASN A 31 2.81 -21.22 -2.09
CA ASN A 31 3.15 -22.41 -1.33
C ASN A 31 3.57 -22.09 0.10
N PHE A 32 4.39 -21.05 0.29
CA PHE A 32 4.77 -20.61 1.62
C PHE A 32 3.57 -20.12 2.43
N LEU A 33 2.65 -19.38 1.80
CA LEU A 33 1.42 -18.93 2.48
C LEU A 33 0.57 -20.12 2.95
N TYR A 34 0.46 -21.19 2.15
CA TYR A 34 -0.23 -22.41 2.57
C TYR A 34 0.48 -23.16 3.68
N GLN A 35 1.81 -23.18 3.70
CA GLN A 35 2.59 -23.76 4.81
C GLN A 35 2.26 -23.03 6.12
N VAL A 36 2.31 -21.70 6.12
CA VAL A 36 1.94 -20.88 7.29
C VAL A 36 0.48 -21.10 7.68
N GLN A 37 -0.43 -21.22 6.71
CA GLN A 37 -1.83 -21.52 6.98
C GLN A 37 -1.99 -22.86 7.70
N THR A 38 -1.30 -23.90 7.26
CA THR A 38 -1.34 -25.23 7.88
C THR A 38 -0.79 -25.18 9.30
N GLU A 39 0.32 -24.46 9.52
CA GLU A 39 0.86 -24.29 10.87
C GLU A 39 -0.13 -23.53 11.78
N LEU A 40 -0.79 -22.47 11.28
CA LEU A 40 -1.79 -21.73 12.06
C LEU A 40 -2.98 -22.60 12.47
N GLN A 41 -3.36 -23.57 11.65
CA GLN A 41 -4.46 -24.49 11.95
C GLN A 41 -4.14 -25.51 13.06
N THR A 42 -2.89 -25.62 13.48
CA THR A 42 -2.48 -26.47 14.62
C THR A 42 -2.78 -25.83 15.97
N PHE A 43 -3.10 -24.53 16.02
CA PHE A 43 -3.41 -23.81 17.23
C PHE A 43 -4.92 -23.73 17.46
N ASP A 44 -5.37 -24.13 18.64
CA ASP A 44 -6.80 -24.13 19.00
C ASP A 44 -7.36 -22.71 19.19
N ASN A 45 -6.50 -21.73 19.49
CA ASN A 45 -6.91 -20.36 19.75
C ASN A 45 -5.88 -19.36 19.20
N ILE A 46 -6.40 -18.22 18.72
CA ILE A 46 -5.59 -17.10 18.21
C ILE A 46 -4.58 -16.60 19.25
N SER A 47 -4.95 -16.60 20.54
CA SER A 47 -4.08 -16.18 21.64
C SER A 47 -2.92 -17.13 21.90
N CYS A 48 -2.99 -18.36 21.39
CA CYS A 48 -1.95 -19.39 21.55
C CYS A 48 -1.00 -19.45 20.34
N ILE A 49 -1.21 -18.63 19.31
CA ILE A 49 -0.37 -18.62 18.11
C ILE A 49 1.05 -18.22 18.50
N ASN A 50 1.98 -19.16 18.34
CA ASN A 50 3.41 -18.95 18.57
C ASN A 50 4.19 -19.57 17.40
N LEU A 51 4.24 -18.84 16.29
CA LEU A 51 5.04 -19.23 15.13
C LEU A 51 6.48 -18.76 15.30
N ALA A 52 7.42 -19.64 15.00
CA ALA A 52 8.84 -19.31 15.07
C ALA A 52 9.19 -18.17 14.08
N GLY A 53 9.74 -17.09 14.59
CA GLY A 53 10.06 -15.87 13.83
C GLY A 53 8.94 -14.84 13.77
N LEU A 54 7.75 -15.13 14.30
CA LEU A 54 6.65 -14.17 14.39
C LEU A 54 6.68 -13.44 15.74
N SER A 55 6.60 -12.10 15.72
CA SER A 55 6.48 -11.31 16.95
C SER A 55 5.12 -11.51 17.62
N SER A 56 5.08 -11.45 18.96
CA SER A 56 3.83 -11.58 19.74
C SER A 56 2.79 -10.52 19.42
N GLU A 57 3.21 -9.32 19.02
CA GLU A 57 2.32 -8.23 18.58
C GLU A 57 1.58 -8.55 17.27
N ARG A 58 2.18 -9.39 16.42
CA ARG A 58 1.61 -9.77 15.11
C ARG A 58 0.77 -11.04 15.16
N SER A 59 0.95 -11.88 16.17
CA SER A 59 0.20 -13.14 16.31
C SER A 59 -1.32 -12.98 16.21
N PRO A 60 -1.98 -11.98 16.83
CA PRO A 60 -3.43 -11.85 16.76
C PRO A 60 -3.99 -11.51 15.37
N VAL A 61 -3.18 -10.87 14.53
CA VAL A 61 -3.63 -10.35 13.22
C VAL A 61 -3.10 -11.15 12.03
N ILE A 62 -2.19 -12.10 12.27
CA ILE A 62 -1.52 -12.83 11.18
C ILE A 62 -2.52 -13.67 10.38
N ALA A 63 -3.48 -14.33 11.02
CA ALA A 63 -4.45 -15.20 10.37
C ALA A 63 -5.33 -14.44 9.37
N SER A 64 -5.84 -13.26 9.74
CA SER A 64 -6.66 -12.42 8.87
C SER A 64 -5.84 -11.85 7.71
N GLY A 65 -4.63 -11.36 8.01
CA GLY A 65 -3.72 -10.85 6.98
C GLY A 65 -3.30 -11.93 5.98
N LEU A 66 -3.04 -13.15 6.45
CA LEU A 66 -2.72 -14.30 5.62
C LEU A 66 -3.88 -14.68 4.69
N ALA A 67 -5.10 -14.72 5.20
CA ALA A 67 -6.28 -15.04 4.40
C ALA A 67 -6.49 -14.04 3.25
N ILE A 68 -6.35 -12.74 3.53
CA ILE A 68 -6.43 -11.68 2.52
C ILE A 68 -5.32 -11.87 1.48
N LEU A 69 -4.10 -12.15 1.91
CA LEU A 69 -2.96 -12.29 1.01
C LEU A 69 -3.10 -13.52 0.11
N ILE A 70 -3.56 -14.65 0.63
CA ILE A 70 -3.87 -15.84 -0.18
C ILE A 70 -4.93 -15.53 -1.25
N ALA A 71 -5.97 -14.79 -0.88
CA ALA A 71 -7.01 -14.39 -1.83
C ALA A 71 -6.45 -13.50 -2.95
N LEU A 72 -5.59 -12.53 -2.61
CA LEU A 72 -4.91 -11.68 -3.59
C LEU A 72 -4.00 -12.48 -4.53
N PHE A 73 -3.20 -13.41 -4.00
CA PHE A 73 -2.34 -14.26 -4.81
C PHE A 73 -3.13 -15.06 -5.84
N LYS A 74 -4.28 -15.64 -5.42
CA LYS A 74 -5.17 -16.39 -6.32
C LYS A 74 -5.83 -15.49 -7.35
N GLN A 75 -6.42 -14.37 -6.92
CA GLN A 75 -7.19 -13.48 -7.79
C GLN A 75 -6.33 -12.84 -8.87
N PHE A 76 -5.10 -12.45 -8.54
CA PHE A 76 -4.19 -11.76 -9.45
C PHE A 76 -3.12 -12.67 -10.06
N ALA A 77 -3.20 -13.99 -9.83
CA ALA A 77 -2.21 -14.96 -10.29
C ALA A 77 -0.76 -14.53 -9.97
N ILE A 78 -0.54 -14.13 -8.70
CA ILE A 78 0.78 -13.71 -8.22
C ILE A 78 1.60 -14.97 -7.94
N GLU A 79 2.79 -15.07 -8.53
CA GLU A 79 3.70 -16.19 -8.29
C GLU A 79 4.64 -15.88 -7.11
N LYS A 80 5.18 -14.68 -7.08
CA LYS A 80 6.17 -14.22 -6.09
C LYS A 80 5.90 -12.79 -5.69
N LEU A 81 6.08 -12.51 -4.39
CA LEU A 81 6.01 -11.19 -3.82
C LEU A 81 7.27 -10.95 -2.99
N THR A 82 7.88 -9.78 -3.16
CA THR A 82 9.05 -9.35 -2.41
C THR A 82 8.66 -8.21 -1.46
N LEU A 83 9.27 -8.16 -0.28
CA LEU A 83 9.04 -7.08 0.65
C LEU A 83 9.59 -5.77 0.09
N SER A 84 8.78 -4.71 0.14
CA SER A 84 9.24 -3.35 -0.17
C SER A 84 10.10 -2.83 0.97
N SER A 85 11.24 -2.26 0.65
CA SER A 85 12.10 -1.56 1.62
C SER A 85 11.58 -0.17 2.00
N GLY A 86 10.60 0.36 1.25
CA GLY A 86 9.98 1.65 1.49
C GLY A 86 8.50 1.52 1.81
N ALA A 87 8.03 2.32 2.76
CA ALA A 87 6.64 2.45 3.17
C ALA A 87 6.22 3.93 3.16
N LEU A 88 5.03 4.23 3.67
CA LEU A 88 4.50 5.60 3.71
C LEU A 88 5.45 6.58 4.42
N ARG A 89 6.13 6.12 5.47
CA ARG A 89 7.06 6.93 6.28
C ARG A 89 8.24 7.41 5.44
N GLU A 90 8.86 6.51 4.70
CA GLU A 90 9.97 6.82 3.81
C GLU A 90 9.53 7.75 2.68
N GLY A 91 8.33 7.55 2.14
CA GLY A 91 7.73 8.43 1.14
C GLY A 91 7.55 9.87 1.66
N LEU A 92 7.07 10.03 2.88
CA LEU A 92 6.93 11.34 3.52
C LEU A 92 8.29 12.01 3.76
N LEU A 93 9.30 11.25 4.21
CA LEU A 93 10.65 11.78 4.38
C LEU A 93 11.24 12.26 3.06
N TYR A 94 11.03 11.52 1.97
CA TYR A 94 11.46 11.95 0.64
C TYR A 94 10.73 13.22 0.16
N GLU A 95 9.46 13.38 0.49
CA GLU A 95 8.71 14.61 0.16
C GLU A 95 9.22 15.85 0.92
N MET A 96 9.84 15.66 2.09
CA MET A 96 10.39 16.75 2.91
C MET A 96 11.80 17.20 2.48
N LEU A 97 12.48 16.45 1.61
CA LEU A 97 13.81 16.82 1.12
C LEU A 97 13.72 18.03 0.17
N PRO A 98 14.56 19.06 0.34
CA PRO A 98 14.52 20.28 -0.48
C PRO A 98 14.66 20.04 -1.98
N ASP A 99 15.43 19.01 -2.38
CA ASP A 99 15.71 18.67 -3.78
C ASP A 99 14.61 17.79 -4.41
N SER A 100 13.63 17.34 -3.64
CA SER A 100 12.52 16.51 -4.17
C SER A 100 11.52 17.31 -5.01
N HIS A 101 11.60 18.65 -4.98
CA HIS A 101 10.71 19.53 -5.74
C HIS A 101 10.87 19.41 -7.27
N THR A 102 11.95 18.85 -7.76
CA THR A 102 12.14 18.60 -9.20
C THR A 102 11.40 17.36 -9.70
N ILE A 103 11.02 16.44 -8.79
CA ILE A 103 10.30 15.22 -9.17
C ILE A 103 9.04 15.11 -8.32
N ASN A 104 8.01 15.87 -8.67
CA ASN A 104 6.70 15.72 -8.05
C ASN A 104 6.17 14.30 -8.35
N ILE A 105 6.23 13.40 -7.36
CA ILE A 105 5.81 12.00 -7.46
C ILE A 105 4.35 11.92 -7.93
N ARG A 106 3.48 12.83 -7.45
CA ARG A 106 2.09 12.94 -7.89
C ARG A 106 1.99 13.26 -9.37
N GLN A 107 2.81 14.20 -9.86
CA GLN A 107 2.84 14.56 -11.27
C GLN A 107 3.29 13.38 -12.15
N ARG A 108 4.30 12.63 -11.72
CA ARG A 108 4.75 11.40 -12.42
C ARG A 108 3.65 10.35 -12.45
N THR A 109 2.98 10.12 -11.34
CA THR A 109 1.87 9.16 -11.25
C THR A 109 0.72 9.58 -12.16
N ILE A 110 0.32 10.86 -12.13
CA ILE A 110 -0.71 11.41 -13.00
C ILE A 110 -0.31 11.24 -14.47
N SER A 111 0.92 11.59 -14.85
CA SER A 111 1.41 11.44 -16.21
C SER A 111 1.42 9.99 -16.68
N ALA A 112 1.91 9.07 -15.84
CA ALA A 112 1.93 7.64 -16.14
C ALA A 112 0.51 7.06 -16.31
N LEU A 113 -0.42 7.43 -15.44
CA LEU A 113 -1.83 7.03 -15.54
C LEU A 113 -2.50 7.63 -16.78
N SER A 114 -2.26 8.91 -17.06
CA SER A 114 -2.80 9.60 -18.25
C SER A 114 -2.34 8.93 -19.55
N GLN A 115 -1.08 8.53 -19.64
CA GLN A 115 -0.56 7.78 -20.78
C GLN A 115 -1.18 6.39 -20.87
N ARG A 116 -1.25 5.66 -19.76
CA ARG A 116 -1.78 4.29 -19.73
C ARG A 116 -3.24 4.21 -20.11
N PHE A 117 -4.05 5.19 -19.71
CA PHE A 117 -5.49 5.24 -19.97
C PHE A 117 -5.87 6.13 -21.15
N HIS A 118 -4.89 6.60 -21.93
CA HIS A 118 -5.10 7.48 -23.08
C HIS A 118 -6.01 8.68 -22.77
N VAL A 119 -5.78 9.32 -21.62
CA VAL A 119 -6.58 10.47 -21.18
C VAL A 119 -6.38 11.65 -22.12
N ASP A 120 -7.48 12.28 -22.53
CA ASP A 120 -7.45 13.55 -23.26
C ASP A 120 -6.87 14.65 -22.36
N GLN A 121 -5.61 15.01 -22.62
CA GLN A 121 -4.84 15.98 -21.84
C GLN A 121 -5.48 17.38 -21.90
N GLN A 122 -6.03 17.76 -23.04
CA GLN A 122 -6.62 19.08 -23.23
C GLN A 122 -7.93 19.22 -22.43
N HIS A 123 -8.77 18.19 -22.48
CA HIS A 123 -10.00 18.13 -21.70
C HIS A 123 -9.72 18.08 -20.21
N ALA A 124 -8.75 17.27 -19.77
CA ALA A 124 -8.35 17.18 -18.37
C ALA A 124 -7.84 18.52 -17.83
N GLN A 125 -7.05 19.25 -18.61
CA GLN A 125 -6.54 20.56 -18.23
C GLN A 125 -7.66 21.61 -18.12
N SER A 126 -8.59 21.62 -19.07
CA SER A 126 -9.76 22.51 -19.05
C SER A 126 -10.63 22.23 -17.82
N THR A 127 -10.91 20.97 -17.53
CA THR A 127 -11.68 20.55 -16.35
C THR A 127 -10.98 21.01 -15.06
N LYS A 128 -9.66 20.80 -14.95
CA LYS A 128 -8.86 21.25 -13.80
C LYS A 128 -8.97 22.76 -13.58
N GLN A 129 -8.88 23.55 -14.67
CA GLN A 129 -9.02 25.01 -14.59
C GLN A 129 -10.42 25.43 -14.09
N GLN A 130 -11.48 24.84 -14.62
CA GLN A 130 -12.86 25.12 -14.19
C GLN A 130 -13.07 24.78 -12.72
N VAL A 131 -12.65 23.61 -12.28
CA VAL A 131 -12.72 23.20 -10.86
C VAL A 131 -11.96 24.16 -9.98
N SER A 132 -10.79 24.62 -10.36
CA SER A 132 -9.97 25.57 -9.60
C SER A 132 -10.68 26.93 -9.44
N ILE A 133 -11.30 27.43 -10.51
CA ILE A 133 -12.07 28.67 -10.48
C ILE A 133 -13.27 28.55 -9.54
N ILE A 134 -14.07 27.49 -9.69
CA ILE A 134 -15.25 27.22 -8.85
C ILE A 134 -14.85 27.10 -7.38
N PHE A 135 -13.79 26.33 -7.10
CA PHE A 135 -13.30 26.14 -5.73
C PHE A 135 -12.87 27.47 -5.08
N THR A 136 -12.17 28.32 -5.85
CA THR A 136 -11.73 29.64 -5.36
C THR A 136 -12.94 30.56 -5.07
N GLN A 137 -13.96 30.54 -5.93
CA GLN A 137 -15.18 31.31 -5.71
C GLN A 137 -15.98 30.82 -4.51
N LEU A 138 -16.14 29.50 -4.35
CA LEU A 138 -16.83 28.90 -3.19
C LEU A 138 -16.11 29.20 -1.88
N LYS A 139 -14.78 29.12 -1.87
CA LYS A 139 -13.97 29.46 -0.68
C LYS A 139 -14.17 30.93 -0.29
N LYS A 140 -14.18 31.84 -1.26
CA LYS A 140 -14.43 33.26 -1.04
C LYS A 140 -15.84 33.50 -0.50
N TRP A 141 -16.86 32.87 -1.07
CA TRP A 141 -18.24 32.95 -0.64
C TRP A 141 -18.41 32.41 0.79
N PHE A 142 -17.81 31.26 1.12
CA PHE A 142 -17.87 30.66 2.45
C PHE A 142 -17.23 31.56 3.52
N LEU A 143 -16.08 32.15 3.24
CA LEU A 143 -15.40 33.09 4.16
C LEU A 143 -16.19 34.36 4.38
N LEU A 144 -16.87 34.90 3.37
CA LEU A 144 -17.73 36.05 3.47
C LEU A 144 -18.98 35.79 4.34
N HIS A 145 -19.55 34.59 4.26
CA HIS A 145 -20.74 34.24 5.04
C HIS A 145 -20.42 33.86 6.49
N LEU A 146 -19.22 33.35 6.78
CA LEU A 146 -18.78 33.14 8.16
C LEU A 146 -18.51 34.43 8.90
N SER A 147 -18.06 35.48 8.22
CA SER A 147 -17.80 36.80 8.83
C SER A 147 -19.08 37.61 9.13
N ILE A 148 -20.24 37.14 8.67
CA ILE A 148 -21.55 37.80 8.97
C ILE A 148 -22.25 37.11 10.17
N LEU A 149 -21.77 35.91 10.56
CA LEU A 149 -22.35 35.10 11.66
C LEU A 149 -21.58 35.21 12.98
N ILE A 150 -20.53 36.03 13.04
CA ILE A 150 -19.78 36.42 14.24
C ILE A 150 -19.97 37.91 14.50
#